data_7c76cfbf04b02dc78d61ae12694be130
#
_entry.id   7c76cfbf04b02dc78d61ae12694be130
#
_cell.length_a   1.000
_cell.length_b   1.000
_cell.length_c   1.000
_cell.angle_alpha   90.00
_cell.angle_beta   90.00
_cell.angle_gamma   90.00
#
_symmetry.space_group_name_H-M   'P 1'
#
loop_
_entity.id
_entity.type
_entity.pdbx_description
1 polymer ?
#
loop_
_entity_poly.entity_id
_entity_poly.type
_entity_poly.pdbx_seq_one_letter_code
_entity_poly.pdbx_strand_id
1 'polypeptide(L)'
;GKLEHVIDHLAERVVKPVDGYGGSGITVGPECSQAELDERADELRAHPERFIAQDVIRLSTLPTYAAGADGEWALQRRHVDLRAFVHVRQARPAPGHDDTDGRGVNAANLTAHTVPAALTRTAPAGSLIVNSSRGGGGKDTWILRSDVGADDGPDA
;
A
#
# COMPACT_ATOMS: atom_id res chain seq x y z
N GLY A 1 -24.91 1.90 -14.36
CA GLY A 1 -24.66 2.23 -12.94
C GLY A 1 -23.18 2.15 -12.61
N LYS A 2 -22.77 2.45 -11.38
CA LYS A 2 -21.33 2.43 -10.98
C LYS A 2 -20.70 1.04 -11.16
N LEU A 3 -21.45 -0.04 -10.89
CA LEU A 3 -20.98 -1.41 -11.03
C LEU A 3 -20.65 -1.74 -12.50
N GLU A 4 -21.55 -1.47 -13.41
CA GLU A 4 -21.32 -1.73 -14.85
C GLU A 4 -20.13 -0.92 -15.38
N HIS A 5 -19.97 0.32 -14.91
CA HIS A 5 -18.81 1.11 -15.27
C HIS A 5 -17.49 0.47 -14.81
N VAL A 6 -17.46 -0.16 -13.62
CA VAL A 6 -16.28 -0.90 -13.15
C VAL A 6 -16.03 -2.12 -14.02
N ILE A 7 -17.08 -2.86 -14.37
CA ILE A 7 -16.99 -4.08 -15.19
C ILE A 7 -16.49 -3.75 -16.59
N ASP A 8 -17.03 -2.71 -17.21
CA ASP A 8 -16.62 -2.28 -18.55
C ASP A 8 -15.15 -1.84 -18.64
N HIS A 9 -14.55 -1.48 -17.50
CA HIS A 9 -13.17 -1.00 -17.41
C HIS A 9 -12.28 -1.91 -16.55
N LEU A 10 -12.65 -3.17 -16.34
CA LEU A 10 -11.91 -4.11 -15.48
C LEU A 10 -10.46 -4.27 -15.89
N ALA A 11 -10.15 -4.24 -17.18
CA ALA A 11 -8.79 -4.32 -17.69
C ALA A 11 -7.88 -3.16 -17.24
N GLU A 12 -8.46 -2.06 -16.75
CA GLU A 12 -7.76 -0.86 -16.30
C GLU A 12 -7.84 -0.68 -14.77
N ARG A 13 -8.42 -1.66 -14.06
CA ARG A 13 -8.73 -1.58 -12.64
C ARG A 13 -7.97 -2.60 -11.81
N VAL A 14 -7.88 -2.29 -10.52
CA VAL A 14 -7.54 -3.28 -9.50
C VAL A 14 -8.77 -3.54 -8.67
N VAL A 15 -9.18 -4.81 -8.59
CA VAL A 15 -10.29 -5.27 -7.77
C VAL A 15 -9.76 -6.07 -6.59
N LYS A 16 -10.23 -5.76 -5.40
CA LYS A 16 -9.79 -6.36 -4.14
C LYS A 16 -10.99 -6.87 -3.36
N PRO A 17 -10.92 -8.06 -2.74
CA PRO A 17 -11.93 -8.47 -1.78
C PRO A 17 -11.86 -7.59 -0.53
N VAL A 18 -13.03 -7.29 0.06
CA VAL A 18 -13.13 -6.50 1.31
C VAL A 18 -12.46 -7.23 2.46
N ASP A 19 -12.62 -8.55 2.53
CA ASP A 19 -12.11 -9.41 3.60
C ASP A 19 -10.73 -10.01 3.26
N GLY A 20 -10.05 -9.52 2.21
CA GLY A 20 -8.77 -10.03 1.75
C GLY A 20 -7.58 -9.50 2.57
N TYR A 21 -6.56 -10.34 2.74
CA TYR A 21 -5.28 -9.94 3.32
C TYR A 21 -4.10 -10.50 2.49
N GLY A 22 -2.94 -9.85 2.63
CA GLY A 22 -1.70 -10.34 2.02
C GLY A 22 -1.71 -10.40 0.48
N GLY A 23 -2.60 -9.66 -0.19
CA GLY A 23 -2.71 -9.64 -1.64
C GLY A 23 -3.45 -10.86 -2.23
N SER A 24 -4.11 -11.67 -1.39
CA SER A 24 -4.94 -12.79 -1.87
C SER A 24 -6.23 -12.28 -2.52
N GLY A 25 -6.61 -12.87 -3.65
CA GLY A 25 -7.86 -12.55 -4.36
C GLY A 25 -7.86 -11.19 -5.07
N ILE A 26 -6.71 -10.50 -5.13
CA ILE A 26 -6.59 -9.25 -5.89
C ILE A 26 -6.52 -9.58 -7.38
N THR A 27 -7.37 -8.91 -8.15
CA THR A 27 -7.32 -8.91 -9.61
C THR A 27 -6.67 -7.60 -10.06
N VAL A 28 -5.56 -7.70 -10.78
CA VAL A 28 -4.88 -6.56 -11.41
C VAL A 28 -5.20 -6.63 -12.90
N GLY A 29 -6.22 -5.89 -13.34
CA GLY A 29 -6.77 -5.99 -14.68
C GLY A 29 -5.75 -6.04 -15.82
N PRO A 30 -4.73 -5.15 -15.84
CA PRO A 30 -3.69 -5.19 -16.86
C PRO A 30 -2.84 -6.47 -16.90
N GLU A 31 -2.83 -7.27 -15.83
CA GLU A 31 -2.08 -8.54 -15.73
C GLU A 31 -2.95 -9.77 -16.00
N CYS A 32 -4.26 -9.58 -16.22
CA CYS A 32 -5.22 -10.66 -16.37
C CYS A 32 -5.51 -10.99 -17.84
N SER A 33 -5.78 -12.27 -18.10
CA SER A 33 -6.38 -12.73 -19.33
C SER A 33 -7.85 -12.33 -19.41
N GLN A 34 -8.44 -12.36 -20.63
CA GLN A 34 -9.86 -12.07 -20.79
C GLN A 34 -10.76 -13.03 -19.98
N ALA A 35 -10.39 -14.30 -19.91
CA ALA A 35 -11.16 -15.29 -19.14
C ALA A 35 -11.19 -14.95 -17.63
N GLU A 36 -10.05 -14.50 -17.06
CA GLU A 36 -9.99 -14.07 -15.66
C GLU A 36 -10.80 -12.79 -15.41
N LEU A 37 -10.82 -11.88 -16.39
CA LEU A 37 -11.64 -10.67 -16.30
C LEU A 37 -13.14 -11.01 -16.37
N ASP A 38 -13.54 -11.95 -17.24
CA ASP A 38 -14.93 -12.39 -17.37
C ASP A 38 -15.40 -13.09 -16.08
N GLU A 39 -14.57 -13.97 -15.49
CA GLU A 39 -14.86 -14.60 -14.20
C GLU A 39 -15.02 -13.56 -13.08
N ARG A 40 -14.13 -12.56 -13.04
CA ARG A 40 -14.23 -11.48 -12.05
C ARG A 40 -15.45 -10.61 -12.26
N ALA A 41 -15.84 -10.36 -13.51
CA ALA A 41 -17.05 -9.62 -13.82
C ALA A 41 -18.31 -10.34 -13.31
N ASP A 42 -18.37 -11.67 -13.46
CA ASP A 42 -19.49 -12.46 -12.97
C ASP A 42 -19.56 -12.48 -11.43
N GLU A 43 -18.42 -12.57 -10.75
CA GLU A 43 -18.36 -12.45 -9.29
C GLU A 43 -18.82 -11.07 -8.81
N LEU A 44 -18.41 -9.99 -9.49
CA LEU A 44 -18.83 -8.63 -9.18
C LEU A 44 -20.33 -8.42 -9.37
N ARG A 45 -20.94 -9.05 -10.38
CA ARG A 45 -22.41 -9.01 -10.59
C ARG A 45 -23.16 -9.76 -9.50
N ALA A 46 -22.60 -10.91 -9.08
CA ALA A 46 -23.23 -11.75 -8.07
C ALA A 46 -23.11 -11.14 -6.65
N HIS A 47 -21.97 -10.57 -6.32
CA HIS A 47 -21.61 -10.12 -4.96
C HIS A 47 -20.83 -8.81 -4.94
N PRO A 48 -21.38 -7.69 -5.43
CA PRO A 48 -20.66 -6.43 -5.54
C PRO A 48 -20.18 -5.88 -4.17
N GLU A 49 -20.89 -6.19 -3.10
CA GLU A 49 -20.58 -5.76 -1.73
C GLU A 49 -19.28 -6.37 -1.18
N ARG A 50 -18.79 -7.45 -1.79
CA ARG A 50 -17.59 -8.14 -1.34
C ARG A 50 -16.29 -7.56 -1.91
N PHE A 51 -16.39 -6.58 -2.80
CA PHE A 51 -15.24 -6.08 -3.53
C PHE A 51 -15.12 -4.57 -3.50
N ILE A 52 -13.89 -4.11 -3.62
CA ILE A 52 -13.54 -2.71 -3.84
C ILE A 52 -12.77 -2.63 -5.16
N ALA A 53 -13.17 -1.71 -6.02
CA ALA A 53 -12.45 -1.40 -7.26
C ALA A 53 -11.74 -0.05 -7.12
N GLN A 54 -10.52 0.03 -7.65
CA GLN A 54 -9.73 1.25 -7.72
C GLN A 54 -8.98 1.35 -9.05
N ASP A 55 -8.53 2.53 -9.39
CA ASP A 55 -7.63 2.72 -10.51
C ASP A 55 -6.27 2.03 -10.26
N VAL A 56 -5.62 1.60 -11.33
CA VAL A 56 -4.26 1.07 -11.23
C VAL A 56 -3.30 2.20 -10.86
N ILE A 57 -2.62 2.05 -9.73
CA ILE A 57 -1.55 2.95 -9.34
C ILE A 57 -0.23 2.39 -9.86
N ARG A 58 0.44 3.15 -10.71
CA ARG A 58 1.78 2.79 -11.18
C ARG A 58 2.77 3.11 -10.07
N LEU A 59 3.19 2.07 -9.36
CA LEU A 59 4.20 2.17 -8.32
C LEU A 59 5.56 2.58 -8.90
N SER A 60 6.35 3.27 -8.11
CA SER A 60 7.75 3.56 -8.43
C SER A 60 8.54 2.26 -8.64
N THR A 61 9.59 2.34 -9.44
CA THR A 61 10.50 1.21 -9.66
C THR A 61 11.92 1.59 -9.28
N LEU A 62 12.64 0.62 -8.70
CA LEU A 62 14.07 0.76 -8.38
C LEU A 62 14.87 -0.41 -8.96
N PRO A 63 16.13 -0.18 -9.35
CA PRO A 63 17.05 -1.26 -9.66
C PRO A 63 17.20 -2.16 -8.42
N THR A 64 16.99 -3.44 -8.60
CA THR A 64 17.07 -4.44 -7.53
C THR A 64 17.90 -5.61 -8.03
N TYR A 65 18.94 -5.98 -7.28
CA TYR A 65 19.74 -7.16 -7.58
C TYR A 65 18.96 -8.39 -7.16
N ALA A 66 18.57 -9.20 -8.11
CA ALA A 66 17.72 -10.35 -7.89
C ALA A 66 17.96 -11.45 -8.91
N ALA A 67 17.68 -12.69 -8.55
CA ALA A 67 17.72 -13.80 -9.49
C ALA A 67 16.60 -13.67 -10.54
N GLY A 68 16.95 -13.91 -11.80
CA GLY A 68 16.00 -14.09 -12.89
C GLY A 68 15.32 -15.45 -12.86
N ALA A 69 14.46 -15.71 -13.85
CA ALA A 69 13.82 -17.01 -14.01
C ALA A 69 14.82 -18.14 -14.36
N ASP A 70 15.97 -17.78 -14.92
CA ASP A 70 17.11 -18.64 -15.24
C ASP A 70 18.04 -18.90 -14.04
N GLY A 71 17.76 -18.28 -12.89
CA GLY A 71 18.60 -18.36 -11.68
C GLY A 71 19.80 -17.42 -11.68
N GLU A 72 20.06 -16.71 -12.77
CA GLU A 72 21.16 -15.75 -12.84
C GLU A 72 20.82 -14.44 -12.11
N TRP A 73 21.79 -13.93 -11.35
CA TRP A 73 21.63 -12.70 -10.59
C TRP A 73 21.97 -11.48 -11.45
N ALA A 74 21.02 -10.56 -11.55
CA ALA A 74 21.18 -9.34 -12.32
C ALA A 74 20.42 -8.16 -11.71
N LEU A 75 20.78 -6.94 -12.10
CA LEU A 75 19.99 -5.76 -11.79
C LEU A 75 18.72 -5.77 -12.64
N GLN A 76 17.59 -5.82 -11.96
CA GLN A 76 16.26 -5.85 -12.56
C GLN A 76 15.45 -4.67 -12.03
N ARG A 77 14.63 -4.08 -12.89
CA ARG A 77 13.68 -3.06 -12.47
C ARG A 77 12.52 -3.74 -11.74
N ARG A 78 12.31 -3.40 -10.48
CA ARG A 78 11.23 -3.95 -9.64
C ARG A 78 10.37 -2.83 -9.10
N HIS A 79 9.06 -3.05 -9.06
CA HIS A 79 8.16 -2.15 -8.34
C HIS A 79 8.46 -2.18 -6.84
N VAL A 80 8.34 -1.01 -6.21
CA VAL A 80 8.63 -0.83 -4.79
C VAL A 80 7.53 -0.06 -4.10
N ASP A 81 7.36 -0.33 -2.83
CA ASP A 81 6.60 0.52 -1.91
C ASP A 81 7.41 0.81 -0.65
N LEU A 82 7.08 1.91 0.01
CA LEU A 82 7.63 2.28 1.30
C LEU A 82 6.59 2.03 2.39
N ARG A 83 6.92 1.17 3.34
CA ARG A 83 6.13 0.98 4.55
C ARG A 83 6.69 1.86 5.66
N ALA A 84 6.06 2.99 5.88
CA ALA A 84 6.31 3.83 7.05
C ALA A 84 5.56 3.29 8.26
N PHE A 85 6.11 3.51 9.44
CA PHE A 85 5.48 3.13 10.70
C PHE A 85 5.09 4.38 11.47
N VAL A 86 3.86 4.40 11.95
CA VAL A 86 3.32 5.53 12.71
C VAL A 86 2.81 5.03 14.05
N HIS A 87 3.34 5.61 15.13
CA HIS A 87 2.80 5.42 16.46
C HIS A 87 1.71 6.43 16.72
N VAL A 88 0.52 5.94 16.99
CA VAL A 88 -0.61 6.78 17.42
C VAL A 88 -0.80 6.60 18.93
N ARG A 89 -0.78 7.70 19.65
CA ARG A 89 -1.02 7.74 21.09
C ARG A 89 -2.19 8.64 21.38
N GLN A 90 -3.10 8.15 22.19
CA GLN A 90 -4.15 8.97 22.76
C GLN A 90 -3.61 9.76 23.95
N ALA A 91 -3.80 11.07 23.97
CA ALA A 91 -3.50 11.86 25.16
C ALA A 91 -4.40 11.39 26.31
N ARG A 92 -3.82 11.24 27.50
CA ARG A 92 -4.59 10.91 28.69
C ARG A 92 -5.59 12.02 28.95
N PRO A 93 -6.87 11.71 29.19
CA PRO A 93 -7.84 12.71 29.59
C PRO A 93 -7.35 13.48 30.81
N ALA A 94 -7.65 14.77 30.89
CA ALA A 94 -7.38 15.55 32.07
C ALA A 94 -8.12 14.94 33.29
N PRO A 95 -7.53 15.00 34.49
CA PRO A 95 -8.23 14.50 35.69
C PRO A 95 -9.59 15.18 35.83
N GLY A 96 -10.67 14.40 35.90
CA GLY A 96 -12.04 14.89 36.02
C GLY A 96 -12.88 14.86 34.74
N HIS A 97 -12.33 14.38 33.62
CA HIS A 97 -13.12 14.11 32.42
C HIS A 97 -13.68 12.68 32.49
N ASP A 98 -15.00 12.57 32.61
CA ASP A 98 -15.70 11.30 32.70
C ASP A 98 -16.04 10.81 31.28
N ASP A 99 -15.23 9.89 30.76
CA ASP A 99 -15.46 9.21 29.48
C ASP A 99 -16.50 8.08 29.66
N THR A 100 -17.67 8.38 30.23
CA THR A 100 -18.69 7.35 30.54
C THR A 100 -19.48 6.85 29.34
N ASP A 101 -19.27 7.38 28.12
CA ASP A 101 -20.04 6.95 26.94
C ASP A 101 -19.37 5.87 26.07
N GLY A 102 -18.22 5.34 26.49
CA GLY A 102 -17.58 4.15 25.88
C GLY A 102 -17.25 4.23 24.38
N ARG A 103 -17.36 5.41 23.78
CA ARG A 103 -17.04 5.67 22.36
C ARG A 103 -15.68 6.31 22.13
N GLY A 104 -14.89 6.17 22.92
CA GLY A 104 -13.56 6.27 23.42
C GLY A 104 -12.42 6.69 22.49
N VAL A 105 -12.54 7.12 21.25
CA VAL A 105 -11.43 7.69 20.50
C VAL A 105 -11.83 9.04 19.89
N ASN A 106 -11.54 10.10 20.62
CA ASN A 106 -11.68 11.45 20.10
C ASN A 106 -10.44 11.79 19.26
N ALA A 107 -10.63 12.00 17.96
CA ALA A 107 -9.54 12.35 17.03
C ALA A 107 -8.75 13.61 17.47
N ALA A 108 -9.39 14.52 18.22
CA ALA A 108 -8.74 15.72 18.76
C ALA A 108 -7.66 15.41 19.82
N ASN A 109 -7.69 14.21 20.42
CA ASN A 109 -6.76 13.78 21.46
C ASN A 109 -5.69 12.79 20.94
N LEU A 110 -5.61 12.57 19.63
CA LEU A 110 -4.63 11.67 19.03
C LEU A 110 -3.37 12.45 18.68
N THR A 111 -2.22 11.90 19.05
CA THR A 111 -0.90 12.36 18.60
C THR A 111 -0.26 11.24 17.80
N ALA A 112 0.13 11.54 16.56
CA ALA A 112 0.80 10.61 15.68
C ALA A 112 2.27 10.98 15.52
N HIS A 113 3.15 10.00 15.68
CA HIS A 113 4.58 10.15 15.46
C HIS A 113 5.06 9.13 14.44
N THR A 114 5.63 9.60 13.35
CA THR A 114 6.30 8.71 12.40
C THR A 114 7.61 8.22 12.98
N VAL A 115 7.80 6.91 13.01
CA VAL A 115 9.08 6.31 13.40
C VAL A 115 10.13 6.70 12.37
N PRO A 116 11.34 7.16 12.77
CA PRO A 116 12.42 7.49 11.84
C PRO A 116 13.08 6.22 11.27
N ALA A 117 12.25 5.30 10.78
CA ALA A 117 12.61 4.07 10.12
C ALA A 117 11.47 3.65 9.19
N ALA A 118 11.81 2.96 8.13
CA ALA A 118 10.84 2.45 7.17
C ALA A 118 11.36 1.15 6.55
N LEU A 119 10.46 0.41 5.91
CA LEU A 119 10.80 -0.78 5.14
C LEU A 119 10.44 -0.55 3.67
N THR A 120 11.42 -0.58 2.79
CA THR A 120 11.18 -0.65 1.35
C THR A 120 10.98 -2.10 0.95
N ARG A 121 9.82 -2.39 0.38
CA ARG A 121 9.50 -3.71 -0.15
C ARG A 121 9.61 -3.71 -1.67
N THR A 122 9.93 -4.85 -2.25
CA THR A 122 10.02 -5.02 -3.71
C THR A 122 9.03 -6.09 -4.18
N ALA A 123 8.45 -5.88 -5.36
CA ALA A 123 7.62 -6.88 -6.01
C ALA A 123 8.48 -7.98 -6.67
N PRO A 124 7.94 -9.17 -6.92
CA PRO A 124 8.50 -10.12 -7.87
C PRO A 124 8.68 -9.51 -9.25
N ALA A 125 9.48 -10.14 -10.12
CA ALA A 125 9.67 -9.69 -11.49
C ALA A 125 8.34 -9.61 -12.23
N GLY A 126 8.10 -8.47 -12.90
CA GLY A 126 6.91 -8.25 -13.72
C GLY A 126 5.60 -8.07 -12.95
N SER A 127 5.60 -8.14 -11.61
CA SER A 127 4.37 -7.98 -10.81
C SER A 127 4.21 -6.54 -10.33
N LEU A 128 2.96 -6.05 -10.33
CA LEU A 128 2.55 -4.82 -9.67
C LEU A 128 2.24 -5.02 -8.18
N ILE A 129 2.15 -6.26 -7.71
CA ILE A 129 1.83 -6.56 -6.31
C ILE A 129 3.11 -6.62 -5.49
N VAL A 130 3.33 -5.60 -4.67
CA VAL A 130 4.46 -5.56 -3.72
C VAL A 130 4.07 -6.32 -2.46
N ASN A 131 4.56 -7.56 -2.35
CA ASN A 131 4.29 -8.40 -1.19
C ASN A 131 5.49 -9.33 -0.89
N SER A 132 6.09 -9.18 0.29
CA SER A 132 7.23 -9.99 0.72
C SER A 132 6.89 -11.49 0.84
N SER A 133 5.65 -11.84 1.21
CA SER A 133 5.20 -13.23 1.37
C SER A 133 4.92 -13.97 0.05
N ARG A 134 4.98 -13.28 -1.08
CA ARG A 134 4.74 -13.82 -2.43
C ARG A 134 5.97 -13.76 -3.34
N GLY A 135 7.15 -13.95 -2.78
CA GLY A 135 8.39 -13.92 -3.54
C GLY A 135 8.93 -12.51 -3.84
N GLY A 136 8.36 -11.50 -3.20
CA GLY A 136 8.95 -10.18 -3.14
C GLY A 136 10.12 -10.14 -2.17
N GLY A 137 10.83 -9.03 -2.16
CA GLY A 137 11.99 -8.80 -1.29
C GLY A 137 11.87 -7.51 -0.49
N GLY A 138 12.94 -7.20 0.22
CA GLY A 138 13.14 -5.91 0.88
C GLY A 138 14.43 -5.25 0.38
N LYS A 139 14.52 -3.95 0.59
CA LYS A 139 15.73 -3.14 0.38
C LYS A 139 16.00 -2.34 1.63
N ASP A 140 17.27 -2.05 1.87
CA ASP A 140 17.67 -1.12 2.90
C ASP A 140 17.02 0.24 2.64
N THR A 141 16.51 0.83 3.71
CA THR A 141 15.83 2.12 3.66
C THR A 141 16.59 3.10 4.53
N TRP A 142 17.17 4.10 3.91
CA TRP A 142 17.89 5.15 4.60
C TRP A 142 17.01 6.39 4.65
N ILE A 143 16.71 6.84 5.86
CA ILE A 143 16.00 8.08 6.09
C ILE A 143 17.06 9.15 6.29
N LEU A 144 17.22 9.98 5.30
CA LEU A 144 18.17 11.08 5.38
C LEU A 144 17.58 12.18 6.27
N ARG A 145 18.41 12.74 7.14
CA ARG A 145 18.06 13.98 7.82
C ARG A 145 18.08 15.08 6.75
N SER A 146 16.98 15.79 6.57
CA SER A 146 17.02 17.03 5.83
C SER A 146 17.74 18.06 6.71
N ASP A 147 19.00 18.29 6.44
CA ASP A 147 19.67 19.51 6.87
C ASP A 147 19.08 20.64 6.00
N VAL A 148 17.81 20.96 6.25
CA VAL A 148 17.29 22.27 5.88
C VAL A 148 18.06 23.20 6.76
N GLY A 149 19.07 23.84 6.18
CA GLY A 149 19.92 24.79 6.85
C GLY A 149 19.05 25.76 7.63
N ALA A 150 19.15 25.70 8.92
CA ALA A 150 19.05 26.90 9.69
C ALA A 150 20.20 27.76 9.20
N ASP A 151 19.88 28.62 8.24
CA ASP A 151 20.66 29.81 7.96
C ASP A 151 20.45 30.71 9.19
N ASP A 152 21.15 30.38 10.27
CA ASP A 152 21.39 31.28 11.38
C ASP A 152 22.30 32.37 10.81
N GLY A 153 21.68 33.31 10.12
CA GLY A 153 22.35 34.51 9.69
C GLY A 153 23.05 35.13 10.89
N PRO A 154 24.28 35.65 10.73
CA PRO A 154 25.01 36.24 11.83
C PRO A 154 24.26 37.44 12.35
N ASP A 155 23.82 37.36 13.59
CA ASP A 155 23.37 38.52 14.34
C ASP A 155 24.53 39.52 14.42
N ALA A 156 24.29 40.66 13.82
CA ALA A 156 25.09 41.87 13.98
C ALA A 156 24.63 42.65 15.21
#